data_21127cd0c58a78ebaef20843d2e2c0e6
#
_entry.id   21127cd0c58a78ebaef20843d2e2c0e6
#
_cell.length_a   1.000
_cell.length_b   1.000
_cell.length_c   1.000
_cell.angle_alpha   90.00
_cell.angle_beta   90.00
_cell.angle_gamma   90.00
#
_symmetry.space_group_name_H-M   'P 1'
#
loop_
_entity.id
_entity.type
_entity.pdbx_description
1 polymer ?
#
loop_
_entity_poly.entity_id
_entity_poly.type
_entity_poly.pdbx_seq_one_letter_code
_entity_poly.pdbx_strand_id
1 'polypeptide(L)'
;QHLIETEVPPKRLEEWLRHWAGHYRIDPDLRVTLRPHTAGSELLELTLVDSKNAKMANIIFAVLQDRRERNMLSIRDQNTFNEDFRKKRLMTLITLFLIHRYKAVSVHYVTPTEDNQFQAEGMRGLGLYEEIRTEVGEIIVAQVAAERVKELVKPDSKELKKLIAKS
;
A
#
# COMPACT_ATOMS: atom_id res chain seq x y z
N GLN A 1 -4.42 12.37 17.98
CA GLN A 1 -4.38 10.96 17.66
C GLN A 1 -2.95 10.51 17.42
N HIS A 2 -2.52 9.51 18.12
CA HIS A 2 -1.15 9.06 18.06
C HIS A 2 -0.91 8.19 16.82
N LEU A 3 0.18 8.48 16.12
CA LEU A 3 0.71 7.53 15.16
C LEU A 3 1.08 6.27 15.92
N ILE A 4 0.53 5.14 15.48
CA ILE A 4 0.86 3.86 16.09
C ILE A 4 2.29 3.54 15.71
N GLU A 5 3.15 3.41 16.72
CA GLU A 5 4.49 2.92 16.49
C GLU A 5 4.40 1.45 16.09
N THR A 6 5.04 1.11 15.00
CA THR A 6 5.05 -0.25 14.51
C THR A 6 6.48 -0.73 14.37
N GLU A 7 6.66 -2.05 14.39
CA GLU A 7 7.97 -2.66 14.16
C GLU A 7 8.42 -2.59 12.70
N VAL A 8 7.56 -2.11 11.82
CA VAL A 8 7.83 -2.07 10.37
C VAL A 8 8.07 -0.62 9.94
N PRO A 9 9.33 -0.17 9.90
CA PRO A 9 9.64 1.20 9.49
C PRO A 9 9.46 1.41 7.98
N PRO A 10 9.26 2.65 7.51
CA PRO A 10 9.16 2.95 6.08
C PRO A 10 10.35 2.45 5.26
N LYS A 11 11.51 2.37 5.89
CA LYS A 11 12.73 1.83 5.28
C LYS A 11 12.56 0.39 4.80
N ARG A 12 11.65 -0.38 5.38
CA ARG A 12 11.38 -1.76 4.94
C ARG A 12 10.80 -1.78 3.52
N LEU A 13 9.90 -0.86 3.21
CA LEU A 13 9.38 -0.73 1.84
C LEU A 13 10.49 -0.31 0.88
N GLU A 14 11.33 0.62 1.30
CA GLU A 14 12.49 1.06 0.52
C GLU A 14 13.40 -0.13 0.20
N GLU A 15 13.68 -0.98 1.18
CA GLU A 15 14.50 -2.17 0.99
C GLU A 15 13.84 -3.16 0.01
N TRP A 16 12.53 -3.38 0.12
CA TRP A 16 11.80 -4.24 -0.81
C TRP A 16 11.90 -3.72 -2.24
N LEU A 17 11.63 -2.42 -2.42
CA LEU A 17 11.65 -1.81 -3.75
C LEU A 17 13.05 -1.79 -4.35
N ARG A 18 14.07 -1.52 -3.57
CA ARG A 18 15.46 -1.58 -4.02
C ARG A 18 15.87 -2.99 -4.44
N HIS A 19 15.44 -3.98 -3.70
CA HIS A 19 15.71 -5.38 -4.02
C HIS A 19 15.11 -5.76 -5.39
N TRP A 20 13.95 -5.19 -5.73
CA TRP A 20 13.26 -5.47 -6.98
C TRP A 20 13.43 -4.38 -8.04
N ALA A 21 14.34 -3.45 -7.82
CA ALA A 21 14.52 -2.28 -8.70
C ALA A 21 14.79 -2.66 -10.15
N GLY A 22 15.62 -3.68 -10.36
CA GLY A 22 15.93 -4.17 -11.72
C GLY A 22 14.69 -4.72 -12.43
N HIS A 23 13.83 -5.41 -11.68
CA HIS A 23 12.58 -5.95 -12.24
C HIS A 23 11.60 -4.84 -12.64
N TYR A 24 11.46 -3.84 -11.79
CA TYR A 24 10.56 -2.71 -12.04
C TYR A 24 11.17 -1.64 -12.96
N ARG A 25 12.46 -1.73 -13.26
CA ARG A 25 13.19 -0.70 -14.00
C ARG A 25 13.05 0.67 -13.34
N ILE A 26 13.11 0.70 -12.03
CA ILE A 26 13.08 1.92 -11.23
C ILE A 26 14.46 2.22 -10.68
N ASP A 27 14.63 3.46 -10.22
CA ASP A 27 15.90 3.91 -9.65
C ASP A 27 16.26 3.06 -8.43
N PRO A 28 17.42 2.36 -8.41
CA PRO A 28 17.84 1.58 -7.25
C PRO A 28 18.16 2.43 -6.02
N ASP A 29 18.33 3.74 -6.19
CA ASP A 29 18.59 4.69 -5.10
C ASP A 29 17.32 5.44 -4.66
N LEU A 30 16.15 4.90 -5.01
CA LEU A 30 14.88 5.47 -4.58
C LEU A 30 14.79 5.57 -3.06
N ARG A 31 14.01 6.53 -2.58
CA ARG A 31 13.75 6.72 -1.16
C ARG A 31 12.26 6.73 -0.88
N VAL A 32 11.90 6.24 0.28
CA VAL A 32 10.52 6.23 0.78
C VAL A 32 10.44 7.21 1.94
N THR A 33 9.46 8.11 1.87
CA THR A 33 9.16 9.03 2.97
C THR A 33 7.72 8.82 3.42
N LEU A 34 7.48 8.98 4.71
CA LEU A 34 6.16 8.89 5.31
C LEU A 34 6.00 10.05 6.28
N ARG A 35 5.05 10.95 6.01
CA ARG A 35 4.85 12.18 6.79
C ARG A 35 3.37 12.52 6.84
N PRO A 36 2.96 13.38 7.78
CA PRO A 36 1.64 14.00 7.70
C PRO A 36 1.49 14.71 6.35
N HIS A 37 0.33 14.52 5.72
CA HIS A 37 0.05 15.15 4.42
C HIS A 37 0.00 16.69 4.57
N THR A 38 -0.67 17.14 5.63
CA THR A 38 -0.67 18.55 6.03
C THR A 38 -0.52 18.64 7.54
N ALA A 39 0.08 19.73 8.02
CA ALA A 39 0.26 19.93 9.44
C ALA A 39 -1.08 19.89 10.18
N GLY A 40 -1.16 19.10 11.26
CA GLY A 40 -2.37 18.97 12.07
C GLY A 40 -3.44 18.07 11.47
N SER A 41 -3.20 17.48 10.30
CA SER A 41 -4.14 16.54 9.66
C SER A 41 -3.86 15.11 10.11
N GLU A 42 -4.92 14.30 10.21
CA GLU A 42 -4.79 12.86 10.40
C GLU A 42 -4.35 12.13 9.12
N LEU A 43 -4.36 12.82 7.97
CA LEU A 43 -3.92 12.24 6.70
C LEU A 43 -2.41 12.12 6.65
N LEU A 44 -1.96 10.96 6.22
CA LEU A 44 -0.55 10.65 6.02
C LEU A 44 -0.28 10.53 4.53
N GLU A 45 0.94 10.84 4.15
CA GLU A 45 1.40 10.64 2.78
C GLU A 45 2.67 9.80 2.77
N LEU A 46 2.61 8.69 2.06
CA LEU A 46 3.78 7.90 1.72
C LEU A 46 4.17 8.25 0.30
N THR A 47 5.42 8.65 0.11
CA THR A 47 5.94 9.09 -1.19
C THR A 47 7.19 8.31 -1.55
N LEU A 48 7.25 7.87 -2.81
CA LEU A 48 8.46 7.34 -3.42
C LEU A 48 9.09 8.43 -4.25
N VAL A 49 10.37 8.70 -4.02
CA VAL A 49 11.14 9.66 -4.81
C VAL A 49 12.38 8.97 -5.37
N ASP A 50 12.81 9.41 -6.55
CA ASP A 50 14.05 8.92 -7.15
C ASP A 50 15.26 9.66 -6.57
N SER A 51 16.45 9.33 -7.05
CA SER A 51 17.70 9.95 -6.60
C SER A 51 17.79 11.46 -6.89
N LYS A 52 16.94 11.95 -7.78
CA LYS A 52 16.86 13.38 -8.14
C LYS A 52 15.73 14.10 -7.42
N ASN A 53 15.10 13.46 -6.42
CA ASN A 53 13.95 13.97 -5.68
C ASN A 53 12.66 14.11 -6.50
N ALA A 54 12.57 13.51 -7.68
CA ALA A 54 11.34 13.48 -8.44
C ALA A 54 10.38 12.45 -7.84
N LYS A 55 9.13 12.82 -7.68
CA LYS A 55 8.08 11.92 -7.18
C LYS A 55 7.79 10.83 -8.20
N MET A 56 7.87 9.58 -7.77
CA MET A 56 7.55 8.41 -8.59
C MET A 56 6.13 7.94 -8.35
N ALA A 57 5.71 7.90 -7.10
CA ALA A 57 4.38 7.48 -6.69
C ALA A 57 4.06 8.05 -5.31
N ASN A 58 2.80 8.19 -4.99
CA ASN A 58 2.38 8.51 -3.63
C ASN A 58 1.03 7.87 -3.30
N ILE A 59 0.79 7.75 -2.01
CA ILE A 59 -0.50 7.34 -1.47
C ILE A 59 -0.83 8.23 -0.28
N ILE A 60 -2.04 8.78 -0.29
CA ILE A 60 -2.56 9.59 0.80
C ILE A 60 -3.61 8.74 1.51
N PHE A 61 -3.47 8.61 2.81
CA PHE A 61 -4.29 7.70 3.60
C PHE A 61 -4.44 8.18 5.04
N ALA A 62 -5.39 7.59 5.74
CA ALA A 62 -5.52 7.73 7.18
C ALA A 62 -5.58 6.33 7.80
N VAL A 63 -5.10 6.21 9.03
CA VAL A 63 -5.27 5.01 9.83
C VAL A 63 -6.34 5.31 10.86
N LEU A 64 -7.48 4.63 10.73
CA LEU A 64 -8.63 4.81 11.61
C LEU A 64 -8.78 3.56 12.47
N GLN A 65 -9.54 3.67 13.54
CA GLN A 65 -9.86 2.51 14.37
C GLN A 65 -11.34 2.18 14.28
N ASP A 66 -11.65 0.89 14.20
CA ASP A 66 -13.02 0.42 14.26
C ASP A 66 -13.51 0.34 15.71
N ARG A 67 -14.74 -0.17 15.91
CA ARG A 67 -15.35 -0.27 17.25
C ARG A 67 -14.59 -1.22 18.19
N ARG A 68 -13.78 -2.14 17.63
CA ARG A 68 -12.94 -3.08 18.38
C ARG A 68 -11.53 -2.58 18.53
N GLU A 69 -11.26 -1.32 18.24
CA GLU A 69 -9.93 -0.70 18.27
C GLU A 69 -8.93 -1.34 17.31
N ARG A 70 -9.43 -1.97 16.24
CA ARG A 70 -8.59 -2.53 15.19
C ARG A 70 -8.34 -1.47 14.12
N ASN A 71 -7.15 -1.49 13.54
CA ASN A 71 -6.77 -0.49 12.54
C ASN A 71 -7.44 -0.76 11.19
N MET A 72 -7.90 0.30 10.57
CA MET A 72 -8.44 0.33 9.23
C MET A 72 -7.60 1.31 8.41
N LEU A 73 -7.20 0.90 7.23
CA LEU A 73 -6.46 1.76 6.31
C LEU A 73 -7.47 2.46 5.38
N SER A 74 -7.59 3.78 5.50
CA SER A 74 -8.50 4.56 4.66
C SER A 74 -7.70 5.27 3.58
N ILE A 75 -7.77 4.75 2.36
CA ILE A 75 -7.04 5.29 1.21
C ILE A 75 -7.84 6.42 0.58
N ARG A 76 -7.24 7.59 0.49
CA ARG A 76 -7.86 8.80 -0.05
C ARG A 76 -7.40 9.11 -1.47
N ASP A 77 -6.15 8.77 -1.80
CA ASP A 77 -5.60 9.01 -3.12
C ASP A 77 -4.41 8.10 -3.37
N GLN A 78 -4.23 7.68 -4.62
CA GLN A 78 -3.08 6.87 -5.05
C GLN A 78 -2.66 7.38 -6.42
N ASN A 79 -1.39 7.73 -6.56
CA ASN A 79 -0.85 8.27 -7.80
C ASN A 79 0.45 7.59 -8.19
N THR A 80 0.55 7.25 -9.46
CA THR A 80 1.79 6.82 -10.09
C THR A 80 2.11 7.84 -11.18
N PHE A 81 3.20 8.58 -10.99
CA PHE A 81 3.53 9.72 -11.84
C PHE A 81 4.26 9.38 -13.13
N ASN A 82 4.70 8.13 -13.25
CA ASN A 82 5.36 7.66 -14.46
C ASN A 82 4.61 6.44 -14.99
N GLU A 83 4.23 6.48 -16.26
CA GLU A 83 3.48 5.38 -16.90
C GLU A 83 4.26 4.07 -16.88
N ASP A 84 5.59 4.12 -16.91
CA ASP A 84 6.42 2.92 -16.84
C ASP A 84 6.22 2.13 -15.55
N PHE A 85 5.71 2.79 -14.49
CA PHE A 85 5.46 2.13 -13.20
C PHE A 85 4.03 1.64 -13.05
N ARG A 86 3.14 2.03 -13.96
CA ARG A 86 1.76 1.59 -13.92
C ARG A 86 1.66 0.13 -14.33
N LYS A 87 0.66 -0.57 -13.80
CA LYS A 87 0.36 -1.98 -14.11
C LYS A 87 1.49 -2.95 -13.74
N LYS A 88 2.44 -2.53 -12.91
CA LYS A 88 3.55 -3.38 -12.45
C LYS A 88 3.43 -3.79 -11.00
N ARG A 89 2.22 -3.75 -10.47
CA ARG A 89 1.93 -4.12 -9.08
C ARG A 89 2.66 -3.27 -8.04
N LEU A 90 3.23 -2.13 -8.45
CA LEU A 90 3.92 -1.23 -7.52
C LEU A 90 2.98 -0.75 -6.42
N MET A 91 1.78 -0.28 -6.81
CA MET A 91 0.80 0.20 -5.84
C MET A 91 0.24 -0.93 -4.98
N THR A 92 0.14 -2.14 -5.52
CA THR A 92 -0.21 -3.33 -4.74
C THR A 92 0.84 -3.60 -3.66
N LEU A 93 2.11 -3.51 -4.01
CA LEU A 93 3.21 -3.70 -3.06
C LEU A 93 3.20 -2.63 -1.97
N ILE A 94 2.99 -1.36 -2.35
CA ILE A 94 2.91 -0.25 -1.40
C ILE A 94 1.73 -0.46 -0.43
N THR A 95 0.57 -0.83 -0.97
CA THR A 95 -0.62 -1.08 -0.14
C THR A 95 -0.39 -2.26 0.80
N LEU A 96 0.20 -3.34 0.31
CA LEU A 96 0.57 -4.49 1.14
C LEU A 96 1.50 -4.09 2.28
N PHE A 97 2.49 -3.25 1.99
CA PHE A 97 3.39 -2.72 3.01
C PHE A 97 2.62 -1.95 4.09
N LEU A 98 1.71 -1.07 3.71
CA LEU A 98 0.92 -0.28 4.67
C LEU A 98 0.01 -1.17 5.51
N ILE A 99 -0.63 -2.17 4.91
CA ILE A 99 -1.44 -3.15 5.63
C ILE A 99 -0.57 -3.84 6.70
N HIS A 100 0.60 -4.26 6.32
CA HIS A 100 1.53 -4.93 7.23
C HIS A 100 2.03 -4.00 8.34
N ARG A 101 2.44 -2.78 7.95
CA ARG A 101 2.95 -1.78 8.89
C ARG A 101 1.95 -1.47 10.00
N TYR A 102 0.70 -1.25 9.65
CA TYR A 102 -0.34 -0.84 10.60
C TYR A 102 -1.20 -2.01 11.09
N LYS A 103 -0.94 -3.22 10.63
CA LYS A 103 -1.75 -4.40 10.95
C LYS A 103 -3.24 -4.15 10.67
N ALA A 104 -3.52 -3.55 9.52
CA ALA A 104 -4.87 -3.19 9.14
C ALA A 104 -5.72 -4.44 8.91
N VAL A 105 -6.94 -4.44 9.43
CA VAL A 105 -7.91 -5.53 9.24
C VAL A 105 -8.81 -5.29 8.05
N SER A 106 -8.88 -4.05 7.59
CA SER A 106 -9.65 -3.69 6.39
C SER A 106 -8.99 -2.50 5.68
N VAL A 107 -9.30 -2.37 4.40
CA VAL A 107 -8.87 -1.25 3.56
C VAL A 107 -10.10 -0.61 2.97
N HIS A 108 -10.24 0.69 3.15
CA HIS A 108 -11.35 1.49 2.63
C HIS A 108 -10.82 2.39 1.52
N TYR A 109 -11.38 2.25 0.32
CA TYR A 109 -11.06 3.12 -0.80
C TYR A 109 -12.15 4.17 -0.88
N VAL A 110 -11.81 5.39 -0.50
CA VAL A 110 -12.75 6.51 -0.48
C VAL A 110 -12.78 7.17 -1.84
N THR A 111 -13.97 7.35 -2.41
CA THR A 111 -14.16 7.88 -3.75
C THR A 111 -13.30 7.12 -4.77
N PRO A 112 -13.50 5.78 -4.88
CA PRO A 112 -12.58 4.95 -5.65
C PRO A 112 -12.65 5.26 -7.14
N THR A 113 -11.49 5.23 -7.77
CA THR A 113 -11.35 5.27 -9.21
C THR A 113 -11.50 3.88 -9.80
N GLU A 114 -11.59 3.78 -11.11
CA GLU A 114 -11.58 2.50 -11.82
C GLU A 114 -10.30 1.70 -11.49
N ASP A 115 -9.14 2.38 -11.44
CA ASP A 115 -7.87 1.76 -11.07
C ASP A 115 -7.89 1.20 -9.65
N ASN A 116 -8.53 1.89 -8.71
CA ASN A 116 -8.70 1.37 -7.34
C ASN A 116 -9.56 0.11 -7.32
N GLN A 117 -10.59 0.04 -8.14
CA GLN A 117 -11.44 -1.15 -8.26
C GLN A 117 -10.63 -2.33 -8.80
N PHE A 118 -9.86 -2.12 -9.86
CA PHE A 118 -8.98 -3.15 -10.41
C PHE A 118 -7.95 -3.63 -9.39
N GLN A 119 -7.38 -2.71 -8.64
CA GLN A 119 -6.42 -3.07 -7.58
C GLN A 119 -7.08 -3.95 -6.51
N ALA A 120 -8.25 -3.55 -6.03
CA ALA A 120 -8.96 -4.30 -4.99
C ALA A 120 -9.32 -5.71 -5.47
N GLU A 121 -9.85 -5.82 -6.68
CA GLU A 121 -10.17 -7.12 -7.26
C GLU A 121 -8.93 -7.98 -7.49
N GLY A 122 -7.84 -7.37 -7.95
CA GLY A 122 -6.56 -8.05 -8.12
C GLY A 122 -6.01 -8.59 -6.81
N MET A 123 -6.08 -7.79 -5.75
CA MET A 123 -5.63 -8.22 -4.42
C MET A 123 -6.52 -9.33 -3.86
N ARG A 124 -7.82 -9.30 -4.14
CA ARG A 124 -8.70 -10.41 -3.78
C ARG A 124 -8.32 -11.68 -4.55
N GLY A 125 -8.04 -11.56 -5.83
CA GLY A 125 -7.59 -12.69 -6.66
C GLY A 125 -6.29 -13.30 -6.15
N LEU A 126 -5.43 -12.52 -5.51
CA LEU A 126 -4.20 -12.98 -4.89
C LEU A 126 -4.39 -13.55 -3.48
N GLY A 127 -5.61 -13.53 -2.96
CA GLY A 127 -5.93 -14.00 -1.62
C GLY A 127 -5.59 -13.01 -0.52
N LEU A 128 -5.22 -11.77 -0.86
CA LEU A 128 -4.90 -10.73 0.13
C LEU A 128 -6.12 -10.10 0.75
N TYR A 129 -7.21 -10.02 0.00
CA TYR A 129 -8.52 -9.62 0.49
C TYR A 129 -9.45 -10.83 0.47
N GLU A 130 -10.15 -11.05 1.58
CA GLU A 130 -11.14 -12.13 1.70
C GLU A 130 -12.44 -11.75 1.03
N GLU A 131 -12.85 -10.49 1.17
CA GLU A 131 -14.12 -9.97 0.70
C GLU A 131 -13.97 -8.52 0.29
N ILE A 132 -14.69 -8.12 -0.73
CA ILE A 132 -14.82 -6.73 -1.16
C ILE A 132 -16.30 -6.43 -1.25
N ARG A 133 -16.73 -5.29 -0.70
CA ARG A 133 -18.09 -4.78 -0.83
C ARG A 133 -18.06 -3.29 -1.11
N THR A 134 -19.13 -2.81 -1.74
CA THR A 134 -19.33 -1.38 -1.95
C THR A 134 -20.36 -0.89 -0.94
N GLU A 135 -20.03 0.19 -0.25
CA GLU A 135 -20.92 0.81 0.72
C GLU A 135 -21.49 2.12 0.20
N VAL A 136 -22.48 2.64 0.89
CA VAL A 136 -23.13 3.93 0.59
C VAL A 136 -22.05 5.03 0.60
N GLY A 137 -22.10 5.94 -0.39
CA GLY A 137 -21.12 6.99 -0.54
C GLY A 137 -19.93 6.61 -1.43
N GLU A 138 -20.08 5.54 -2.21
CA GLU A 138 -19.03 5.06 -3.14
C GLU A 138 -17.71 4.72 -2.43
N ILE A 139 -17.82 3.94 -1.35
CA ILE A 139 -16.63 3.45 -0.65
C ILE A 139 -16.51 1.96 -0.92
N ILE A 140 -15.35 1.54 -1.39
CA ILE A 140 -15.00 0.12 -1.48
C ILE A 140 -14.38 -0.29 -0.14
N VAL A 141 -14.90 -1.31 0.48
CA VAL A 141 -14.38 -1.88 1.72
C VAL A 141 -13.85 -3.27 1.45
N ALA A 142 -12.58 -3.48 1.68
CA ALA A 142 -11.91 -4.76 1.51
C ALA A 142 -11.51 -5.32 2.87
N GLN A 143 -11.87 -6.58 3.14
CA GLN A 143 -11.44 -7.29 4.34
C GLN A 143 -10.09 -7.95 4.09
N VAL A 144 -9.14 -7.69 4.98
CA VAL A 144 -7.78 -8.18 4.83
C VAL A 144 -7.68 -9.63 5.31
N ALA A 145 -7.06 -10.47 4.49
CA ALA A 145 -6.69 -11.84 4.84
C ALA A 145 -5.37 -11.83 5.62
N ALA A 146 -5.45 -11.65 6.94
CA ALA A 146 -4.27 -11.38 7.79
C ALA A 146 -3.19 -12.46 7.68
N GLU A 147 -3.56 -13.75 7.65
CA GLU A 147 -2.59 -14.84 7.57
C GLU A 147 -1.87 -14.84 6.22
N ARG A 148 -2.58 -14.53 5.15
CA ARG A 148 -2.00 -14.44 3.81
C ARG A 148 -1.00 -13.29 3.72
N VAL A 149 -1.35 -12.14 4.31
CA VAL A 149 -0.45 -10.98 4.36
C VAL A 149 0.83 -11.34 5.12
N LYS A 150 0.73 -12.01 6.26
CA LYS A 150 1.89 -12.46 7.03
C LYS A 150 2.81 -13.37 6.24
N GLU A 151 2.24 -14.28 5.44
CA GLU A 151 3.03 -15.18 4.61
C GLU A 151 3.78 -14.42 3.50
N LEU A 152 3.09 -13.47 2.86
CA LEU A 152 3.68 -12.70 1.76
C LEU A 152 4.80 -11.77 2.19
N VAL A 153 4.72 -11.18 3.36
CA VAL A 153 5.69 -10.20 3.83
C VAL A 153 6.94 -10.80 4.50
N LYS A 154 7.04 -12.12 4.54
CA LYS A 154 8.25 -12.77 5.06
C LYS A 154 9.44 -12.48 4.13
N PRO A 155 10.66 -12.29 4.68
CA PRO A 155 11.84 -11.92 3.87
C PRO A 155 12.12 -12.87 2.71
N ASP A 156 11.86 -14.18 2.87
CA ASP A 156 12.12 -15.20 1.87
C ASP A 156 10.85 -15.66 1.15
N SER A 157 9.84 -14.81 1.06
CA SER A 157 8.57 -15.18 0.48
C SER A 157 8.69 -15.48 -1.02
N LYS A 158 8.56 -16.75 -1.38
CA LYS A 158 8.51 -17.19 -2.78
C LYS A 158 7.26 -16.66 -3.47
N GLU A 159 6.18 -16.46 -2.71
CA GLU A 159 4.92 -15.98 -3.25
C GLU A 159 4.98 -14.49 -3.57
N LEU A 160 5.64 -13.69 -2.75
CA LEU A 160 5.90 -12.29 -3.05
C LEU A 160 6.76 -12.17 -4.30
N LYS A 161 7.77 -13.02 -4.42
CA LYS A 161 8.61 -13.09 -5.62
C LYS A 161 7.80 -13.40 -6.86
N LYS A 162 6.90 -14.38 -6.80
CA LYS A 162 6.00 -14.72 -7.91
C LYS A 162 5.05 -13.58 -8.26
N LEU A 163 4.53 -12.90 -7.24
CA LEU A 163 3.64 -11.76 -7.42
C LEU A 163 4.34 -10.66 -8.22
N ILE A 164 5.55 -10.33 -7.83
CA ILE A 164 6.36 -9.30 -8.49
C ILE A 164 6.73 -9.74 -9.91
N ALA A 165 7.12 -11.01 -10.09
CA ALA A 165 7.52 -11.54 -11.39
C ALA A 165 6.40 -11.55 -12.43
N LYS A 166 5.14 -11.58 -12.02
CA LYS A 166 3.97 -11.53 -12.92
C LYS A 166 3.62 -10.12 -13.37
N SER A 167 4.32 -9.14 -12.92
CA SER A 167 4.02 -7.73 -13.24
C SER A 167 4.48 -7.34 -14.63
#